data_d08becc08fe13367e69a60047786b971
#
_entry.id   d08becc08fe13367e69a60047786b971
#
_cell.length_a   1.000
_cell.length_b   1.000
_cell.length_c   1.000
_cell.angle_alpha   90.00
_cell.angle_beta   90.00
_cell.angle_gamma   90.00
#
_symmetry.space_group_name_H-M   'P 1'
#
loop_
_entity.id
_entity.type
_entity.pdbx_description
1 polymer ?
#
loop_
_entity_poly.entity_id
_entity_poly.type
_entity_poly.pdbx_seq_one_letter_code
_entity_poly.pdbx_strand_id
1 'polypeptide(L)'
;CSLCHPRSPQRPGACKGCMAWGVYPRYNWTCWPCRWWRTHYPEGVCDFCGRLARVGNSGACRLCVEQAQITQEPGRALDYASANRHSQQLFLANMLFKKRVTPRLAPEPSLRPGPRARRASTASVRTGTEPWKSRYKNQLPYPAGTGFCDEASVQLALFGMAPDLEAVRRRVLIEDSELTRFCAAIVDEHAERYGWSVRQRNDVTRSLRLLQTLRETPTAKIRASDVMQLPRYDGNIISTIDVLAEADLLIEDRPSRVEVYFAAKTASLPPLMREHLELWLQVMLDGSRLAPRQVPRDPQTARVQIMGLVTVVDAWVASGYQSFAQVTRSDIEHALQPLSPGRRHAAEIALRSLFKTLKGRRLIFANPMHGMKHTPVAGTVPLALDPAVIRTELNHPDPVVALAVALVAFHALTGKQLRAAMLTDIVDGRLTIGERVIPLAAPVRTRLAAWLDHRQRRWPGCINPHLLVSRRTAPRLVPVGHSFPWRGITLRPQALREDRILHEIHATGGDVRRICDLFGLSVEGATRYLKTVEHPDLTVEGERVT
;
A
#
# COMPACT_ATOMS: atom_id res chain seq x y z
N CYS A 1 -19.13 -2.03 -7.15
CA CYS A 1 -18.49 -1.02 -7.99
C CYS A 1 -19.49 0.10 -8.28
N SER A 2 -19.03 1.27 -8.66
CA SER A 2 -19.89 2.44 -8.97
C SER A 2 -20.93 2.17 -10.06
N LEU A 3 -20.75 1.12 -10.84
CA LEU A 3 -21.63 0.74 -11.95
C LEU A 3 -22.73 -0.22 -11.54
N CYS A 4 -22.50 -1.00 -10.46
CA CYS A 4 -23.46 -1.98 -9.94
C CYS A 4 -24.21 -1.45 -8.71
N HIS A 5 -23.93 -0.22 -8.29
CA HIS A 5 -24.59 0.37 -7.12
C HIS A 5 -26.08 0.57 -7.42
N PRO A 6 -27.00 0.14 -6.53
CA PRO A 6 -28.45 0.25 -6.77
C PRO A 6 -28.95 1.68 -7.04
N ARG A 7 -28.21 2.68 -6.56
CA ARG A 7 -28.51 4.12 -6.77
C ARG A 7 -27.76 4.73 -7.95
N SER A 8 -27.05 3.94 -8.77
CA SER A 8 -26.40 4.49 -9.97
C SER A 8 -27.49 4.84 -11.00
N PRO A 9 -27.58 6.09 -11.44
CA PRO A 9 -28.52 6.48 -12.50
C PRO A 9 -28.13 5.92 -13.86
N GLN A 10 -26.98 5.26 -13.95
CA GLN A 10 -26.39 4.82 -15.20
C GLN A 10 -26.81 3.37 -15.52
N ARG A 11 -27.80 3.23 -16.38
CA ARG A 11 -28.15 1.92 -16.94
C ARG A 11 -27.18 1.59 -18.07
N PRO A 12 -26.68 0.33 -18.13
CA PRO A 12 -25.89 -0.10 -19.27
C PRO A 12 -26.77 -0.15 -20.52
N GLY A 13 -26.19 0.17 -21.66
CA GLY A 13 -26.85 0.13 -22.95
C GLY A 13 -25.93 -0.36 -24.06
N ALA A 14 -26.40 -0.31 -25.29
CA ALA A 14 -25.62 -0.72 -26.46
C ALA A 14 -24.63 0.37 -26.91
N CYS A 15 -23.48 -0.05 -27.39
CA CYS A 15 -22.50 0.85 -28.00
C CYS A 15 -23.00 1.39 -29.33
N LYS A 16 -23.02 2.71 -29.53
CA LYS A 16 -23.40 3.35 -30.79
C LYS A 16 -22.53 2.95 -31.99
N GLY A 17 -21.31 2.50 -31.75
CA GLY A 17 -20.37 2.13 -32.81
C GLY A 17 -20.37 0.65 -33.17
N CYS A 18 -20.67 -0.27 -32.26
CA CYS A 18 -20.59 -1.71 -32.51
C CYS A 18 -21.71 -2.53 -31.87
N MET A 19 -22.70 -1.88 -31.28
CA MET A 19 -23.85 -2.51 -30.63
C MET A 19 -23.51 -3.41 -29.42
N ALA A 20 -22.25 -3.48 -29.00
CA ALA A 20 -21.85 -4.24 -27.82
C ALA A 20 -22.57 -3.73 -26.57
N TRP A 21 -23.20 -4.64 -25.82
CA TRP A 21 -23.92 -4.31 -24.61
C TRP A 21 -22.98 -4.04 -23.43
N GLY A 22 -23.43 -3.27 -22.44
CA GLY A 22 -22.66 -2.99 -21.24
C GLY A 22 -21.89 -1.67 -21.27
N VAL A 23 -22.29 -0.73 -22.11
CA VAL A 23 -21.70 0.60 -22.26
C VAL A 23 -22.53 1.63 -21.50
N TYR A 24 -21.88 2.65 -20.96
CA TYR A 24 -22.50 3.67 -20.09
C TYR A 24 -22.52 5.07 -20.71
N PRO A 25 -23.50 5.92 -20.34
CA PRO A 25 -23.65 7.29 -20.85
C PRO A 25 -22.40 8.16 -20.73
N ARG A 26 -21.64 8.02 -19.66
CA ARG A 26 -20.41 8.81 -19.40
C ARG A 26 -19.36 8.72 -20.51
N TYR A 27 -19.46 7.73 -21.39
CA TYR A 27 -18.60 7.55 -22.53
C TYR A 27 -19.33 7.83 -23.85
N ASN A 28 -20.36 8.63 -23.81
CA ASN A 28 -21.24 8.90 -24.96
C ASN A 28 -21.70 7.61 -25.67
N TRP A 29 -22.09 6.62 -24.86
CA TRP A 29 -22.55 5.31 -25.34
C TRP A 29 -21.57 4.65 -26.34
N THR A 30 -20.27 4.84 -26.14
CA THR A 30 -19.24 4.25 -26.99
C THR A 30 -18.32 3.37 -26.17
N CYS A 31 -18.16 2.11 -26.56
CA CYS A 31 -17.26 1.18 -25.88
C CYS A 31 -15.79 1.60 -26.08
N TRP A 32 -14.92 1.13 -25.18
CA TRP A 32 -13.51 1.52 -25.21
C TRP A 32 -12.81 1.20 -26.54
N PRO A 33 -12.96 0.02 -27.19
CA PRO A 33 -12.37 -0.23 -28.51
C PRO A 33 -12.89 0.71 -29.60
N CYS A 34 -14.20 1.01 -29.64
CA CYS A 34 -14.73 1.97 -30.61
C CYS A 34 -14.20 3.38 -30.39
N ARG A 35 -13.99 3.78 -29.14
CA ARG A 35 -13.34 5.07 -28.82
C ARG A 35 -11.91 5.09 -29.29
N TRP A 36 -11.17 4.02 -29.03
CA TRP A 36 -9.78 3.89 -29.46
C TRP A 36 -9.66 3.97 -31.00
N TRP A 37 -10.54 3.27 -31.73
CA TRP A 37 -10.58 3.33 -33.18
C TRP A 37 -10.91 4.73 -33.72
N ARG A 38 -11.82 5.46 -33.06
CA ARG A 38 -12.16 6.85 -33.42
C ARG A 38 -10.97 7.80 -33.30
N THR A 39 -10.06 7.54 -32.42
CA THR A 39 -8.88 8.40 -32.21
C THR A 39 -7.72 8.03 -33.12
N HIS A 40 -7.73 6.86 -33.75
CA HIS A 40 -6.59 6.34 -34.50
C HIS A 40 -6.85 6.15 -35.98
N TYR A 41 -8.10 6.10 -36.40
CA TYR A 41 -8.45 5.83 -37.78
C TYR A 41 -9.48 6.84 -38.32
N PRO A 42 -9.37 7.21 -39.63
CA PRO A 42 -10.34 8.10 -40.27
C PRO A 42 -11.70 7.42 -40.45
N GLU A 43 -12.70 8.21 -40.70
CA GLU A 43 -14.03 7.74 -41.09
C GLU A 43 -14.05 7.47 -42.62
N GLY A 44 -14.58 6.32 -42.99
CA GLY A 44 -14.65 5.89 -44.40
C GLY A 44 -15.58 4.70 -44.56
N VAL A 45 -15.79 4.30 -45.80
CA VAL A 45 -16.57 3.10 -46.15
C VAL A 45 -15.66 1.88 -46.00
N CYS A 46 -16.09 0.87 -45.24
CA CYS A 46 -15.35 -0.37 -45.09
C CYS A 46 -15.43 -1.22 -46.33
N ASP A 47 -14.28 -1.63 -46.88
CA ASP A 47 -14.19 -2.42 -48.15
C ASP A 47 -14.88 -3.80 -48.04
N PHE A 48 -15.02 -4.33 -46.81
CA PHE A 48 -15.52 -5.69 -46.58
C PHE A 48 -17.00 -5.74 -46.19
N CYS A 49 -17.54 -4.73 -45.51
CA CYS A 49 -18.94 -4.73 -45.10
C CYS A 49 -19.76 -3.55 -45.65
N GLY A 50 -19.15 -2.65 -46.40
CA GLY A 50 -19.81 -1.51 -47.04
C GLY A 50 -20.34 -0.44 -46.05
N ARG A 51 -20.05 -0.51 -44.76
CA ARG A 51 -20.54 0.43 -43.75
C ARG A 51 -19.65 1.64 -43.61
N LEU A 52 -20.30 2.79 -43.43
CA LEU A 52 -19.60 3.99 -42.99
C LEU A 52 -19.13 3.80 -41.53
N ALA A 53 -17.83 3.70 -41.30
CA ALA A 53 -17.23 3.41 -40.02
C ALA A 53 -15.79 3.95 -39.97
N ARG A 54 -15.12 3.78 -38.83
CA ARG A 54 -13.68 4.02 -38.76
C ARG A 54 -12.93 2.85 -39.39
N VAL A 55 -12.15 3.14 -40.44
CA VAL A 55 -11.48 2.16 -41.28
C VAL A 55 -9.98 2.18 -41.06
N GLY A 56 -9.41 1.00 -40.80
CA GLY A 56 -7.96 0.84 -40.57
C GLY A 56 -7.19 0.72 -41.90
N ASN A 57 -5.86 0.58 -41.80
CA ASN A 57 -4.94 0.51 -42.94
C ASN A 57 -5.24 -0.63 -43.94
N SER A 58 -5.96 -1.65 -43.47
CA SER A 58 -6.37 -2.80 -44.28
C SER A 58 -7.67 -2.56 -45.08
N GLY A 59 -8.24 -1.37 -45.05
CA GLY A 59 -9.56 -1.10 -45.61
C GLY A 59 -10.72 -1.69 -44.80
N ALA A 60 -10.44 -2.34 -43.67
CA ALA A 60 -11.42 -3.00 -42.83
C ALA A 60 -11.85 -2.13 -41.64
N CYS A 61 -13.14 -2.12 -41.32
CA CYS A 61 -13.61 -1.54 -40.07
C CYS A 61 -13.31 -2.46 -38.88
N ARG A 62 -13.42 -1.92 -37.68
CA ARG A 62 -13.14 -2.67 -36.45
C ARG A 62 -13.86 -4.01 -36.37
N LEU A 63 -15.14 -4.05 -36.73
CA LEU A 63 -15.92 -5.28 -36.64
C LEU A 63 -15.43 -6.37 -37.61
N CYS A 64 -15.06 -5.99 -38.83
CA CYS A 64 -14.48 -6.91 -39.81
C CYS A 64 -13.12 -7.43 -39.34
N VAL A 65 -12.26 -6.57 -38.79
CA VAL A 65 -10.98 -7.00 -38.21
C VAL A 65 -11.19 -7.98 -37.05
N GLU A 66 -12.11 -7.69 -36.15
CA GLU A 66 -12.41 -8.57 -35.02
C GLU A 66 -12.94 -9.93 -35.47
N GLN A 67 -13.82 -9.93 -36.45
CA GLN A 67 -14.38 -11.16 -36.99
C GLN A 67 -13.31 -12.00 -37.69
N ALA A 68 -12.48 -11.38 -38.52
CA ALA A 68 -11.35 -12.04 -39.16
C ALA A 68 -10.37 -12.65 -38.14
N GLN A 69 -10.15 -11.95 -37.03
CA GLN A 69 -9.30 -12.45 -35.93
C GLN A 69 -9.88 -13.65 -35.19
N ILE A 70 -11.21 -13.73 -35.06
CA ILE A 70 -11.89 -14.87 -34.42
C ILE A 70 -11.82 -16.11 -35.29
N THR A 71 -11.95 -15.93 -36.61
CA THR A 71 -11.95 -17.02 -37.61
C THR A 71 -10.55 -17.35 -38.11
N GLN A 72 -9.53 -16.61 -37.71
CA GLN A 72 -8.15 -16.82 -38.15
C GLN A 72 -7.61 -18.19 -37.72
N GLU A 73 -7.14 -18.96 -38.68
CA GLU A 73 -6.36 -20.15 -38.42
C GLU A 73 -4.93 -19.80 -37.95
N PRO A 74 -4.36 -20.54 -37.03
CA PRO A 74 -2.99 -20.32 -36.58
C PRO A 74 -1.99 -20.34 -37.75
N GLY A 75 -1.19 -19.27 -37.85
CA GLY A 75 -0.14 -19.14 -38.87
C GLY A 75 -0.59 -18.60 -40.24
N ARG A 76 -1.89 -18.33 -40.42
CA ARG A 76 -2.40 -17.70 -41.66
C ARG A 76 -2.65 -16.20 -41.50
N ALA A 77 -2.58 -15.47 -42.61
CA ALA A 77 -2.97 -14.05 -42.64
C ALA A 77 -4.47 -13.88 -42.36
N LEU A 78 -4.86 -12.67 -41.93
CA LEU A 78 -6.27 -12.35 -41.69
C LEU A 78 -7.05 -12.34 -42.98
N ASP A 79 -8.08 -13.18 -43.07
CA ASP A 79 -9.01 -13.22 -44.21
C ASP A 79 -10.28 -12.44 -43.89
N TYR A 80 -10.31 -11.18 -44.28
CA TYR A 80 -11.45 -10.28 -44.05
C TYR A 80 -12.67 -10.64 -44.91
N ALA A 81 -12.46 -11.11 -46.15
CA ALA A 81 -13.55 -11.44 -47.08
C ALA A 81 -14.31 -12.67 -46.60
N SER A 82 -13.60 -13.73 -46.19
CA SER A 82 -14.21 -14.94 -45.64
C SER A 82 -14.90 -14.69 -44.34
N ALA A 83 -14.29 -13.90 -43.47
CA ALA A 83 -14.85 -13.58 -42.16
C ALA A 83 -16.21 -12.85 -42.23
N ASN A 84 -16.43 -12.05 -43.27
CA ASN A 84 -17.68 -11.30 -43.46
C ASN A 84 -18.64 -11.91 -44.48
N ARG A 85 -18.39 -13.13 -44.95
CA ARG A 85 -19.16 -13.82 -46.02
C ARG A 85 -20.68 -13.80 -45.83
N HIS A 86 -21.14 -13.84 -44.59
CA HIS A 86 -22.55 -13.90 -44.23
C HIS A 86 -23.11 -12.60 -43.67
N SER A 87 -22.41 -11.48 -43.80
CA SER A 87 -22.79 -10.18 -43.21
C SER A 87 -23.14 -10.23 -41.73
N GLN A 88 -22.61 -11.20 -41.03
CA GLN A 88 -22.90 -11.40 -39.61
C GLN A 88 -22.27 -10.33 -38.77
N GLN A 89 -23.08 -9.72 -37.90
CA GLN A 89 -22.59 -8.85 -36.85
C GLN A 89 -22.32 -9.66 -35.60
N LEU A 90 -21.07 -9.72 -35.24
CA LEU A 90 -20.70 -10.32 -33.98
C LEU A 90 -21.03 -9.33 -32.84
N PHE A 91 -21.99 -9.68 -31.99
CA PHE A 91 -22.28 -8.96 -30.78
C PHE A 91 -21.23 -9.31 -29.72
N LEU A 92 -20.25 -8.45 -29.56
CA LEU A 92 -19.02 -8.75 -28.85
C LEU A 92 -19.02 -8.16 -27.44
N ALA A 93 -20.11 -8.37 -26.71
CA ALA A 93 -20.28 -7.85 -25.35
C ALA A 93 -19.06 -8.09 -24.43
N ASN A 94 -18.31 -9.16 -24.64
CA ASN A 94 -17.16 -9.53 -23.81
C ASN A 94 -15.81 -9.37 -24.50
N MET A 95 -15.71 -8.88 -25.72
CA MET A 95 -14.43 -8.71 -26.41
C MET A 95 -13.56 -7.63 -25.81
N LEU A 96 -14.14 -6.72 -25.06
CA LEU A 96 -13.41 -5.73 -24.25
C LEU A 96 -12.44 -6.35 -23.26
N PHE A 97 -12.72 -7.55 -22.80
CA PHE A 97 -12.01 -8.23 -21.72
C PHE A 97 -11.19 -9.43 -22.20
N LYS A 98 -11.36 -9.87 -23.44
CA LYS A 98 -10.53 -10.95 -23.98
C LYS A 98 -9.13 -10.41 -24.29
N LYS A 99 -8.13 -11.01 -23.69
CA LYS A 99 -6.74 -10.76 -24.06
C LYS A 99 -6.54 -11.27 -25.49
N ARG A 100 -6.30 -10.36 -26.40
CA ARG A 100 -6.03 -10.72 -27.78
C ARG A 100 -4.61 -11.17 -27.95
N VAL A 101 -4.47 -12.29 -28.60
CA VAL A 101 -3.18 -12.85 -29.02
C VAL A 101 -2.74 -12.27 -30.37
N THR A 102 -3.62 -11.53 -31.04
CA THR A 102 -3.39 -11.01 -32.38
C THR A 102 -2.46 -9.80 -32.42
N PRO A 103 -1.59 -9.68 -33.41
CA PRO A 103 -0.80 -8.49 -33.67
C PRO A 103 -1.71 -7.28 -33.80
N ARG A 104 -1.44 -6.22 -33.07
CA ARG A 104 -2.13 -4.95 -33.26
C ARG A 104 -1.66 -4.37 -34.60
N LEU A 105 -2.60 -4.05 -35.47
CA LEU A 105 -2.32 -3.23 -36.64
C LEU A 105 -1.63 -1.94 -36.17
N ALA A 106 -0.57 -1.56 -36.83
CA ALA A 106 0.11 -0.29 -36.55
C ALA A 106 -0.91 0.85 -36.73
N PRO A 107 -1.05 1.74 -35.76
CA PRO A 107 -1.94 2.88 -35.93
C PRO A 107 -1.39 3.80 -37.00
N GLU A 108 -2.26 4.23 -37.92
CA GLU A 108 -1.94 5.36 -38.77
C GLU A 108 -1.67 6.62 -37.93
N PRO A 109 -0.79 7.51 -38.38
CA PRO A 109 -0.59 8.77 -37.73
C PRO A 109 -1.93 9.50 -37.62
N SER A 110 -2.42 9.64 -36.38
CA SER A 110 -3.67 10.33 -36.14
C SER A 110 -3.51 11.83 -36.41
N LEU A 111 -4.48 12.41 -37.06
CA LEU A 111 -4.55 13.86 -37.33
C LEU A 111 -4.58 14.72 -36.05
N ARG A 112 -4.74 14.09 -34.89
CA ARG A 112 -4.65 14.75 -33.56
C ARG A 112 -3.87 13.85 -32.58
N PRO A 113 -2.59 14.11 -32.32
CA PRO A 113 -1.80 13.37 -31.35
C PRO A 113 -2.27 13.68 -29.92
N GLY A 114 -3.11 12.82 -29.36
CA GLY A 114 -3.49 12.86 -27.95
C GLY A 114 -2.50 12.07 -27.08
N PRO A 115 -2.53 12.25 -25.74
CA PRO A 115 -1.65 11.52 -24.80
C PRO A 115 -1.68 10.00 -24.96
N ARG A 116 -2.74 9.45 -25.58
CA ARG A 116 -2.91 8.02 -25.84
C ARG A 116 -2.30 7.55 -27.16
N ALA A 117 -2.13 8.43 -28.15
CA ALA A 117 -1.44 8.09 -29.39
C ALA A 117 0.04 7.77 -29.13
N ARG A 118 0.68 8.47 -28.18
CA ARG A 118 2.04 8.18 -27.74
C ARG A 118 2.18 6.78 -27.09
N ARG A 119 1.15 6.33 -26.33
CA ARG A 119 1.13 4.97 -25.78
C ARG A 119 0.93 3.89 -26.85
N ALA A 120 0.19 4.19 -27.90
CA ALA A 120 -0.03 3.27 -29.00
C ALA A 120 1.21 3.14 -29.91
N SER A 121 1.97 4.23 -30.14
CA SER A 121 3.21 4.18 -30.92
C SER A 121 4.32 3.37 -30.22
N THR A 122 4.37 3.40 -28.89
CA THR A 122 5.29 2.54 -28.12
C THR A 122 4.83 1.07 -28.09
N ALA A 123 3.54 0.81 -28.32
CA ALA A 123 3.02 -0.57 -28.47
C ALA A 123 3.24 -1.15 -29.88
N SER A 124 3.43 -0.32 -30.92
CA SER A 124 3.70 -0.78 -32.30
C SER A 124 5.09 -1.40 -32.46
N VAL A 125 6.03 -1.07 -31.59
CA VAL A 125 7.36 -1.75 -31.54
C VAL A 125 7.25 -3.21 -31.06
N ARG A 126 6.05 -3.66 -30.64
CA ARG A 126 5.76 -5.06 -30.33
C ARG A 126 5.35 -5.91 -31.55
N THR A 127 5.85 -5.62 -32.71
CA THR A 127 5.70 -6.45 -33.91
C THR A 127 6.55 -7.73 -33.89
N GLY A 128 7.12 -8.05 -32.77
CA GLY A 128 7.63 -9.39 -32.52
C GLY A 128 6.46 -10.35 -32.26
N THR A 129 6.29 -11.22 -33.12
CA THR A 129 5.31 -12.19 -33.48
C THR A 129 4.74 -13.10 -32.40
N GLU A 130 5.18 -13.04 -31.14
CA GLU A 130 4.65 -13.90 -30.07
C GLU A 130 4.36 -13.12 -28.79
N PRO A 131 3.29 -13.48 -28.08
CA PRO A 131 3.11 -12.99 -26.71
C PRO A 131 4.35 -13.40 -25.93
N TRP A 132 5.01 -12.43 -25.29
CA TRP A 132 6.25 -12.68 -24.53
C TRP A 132 6.13 -13.85 -23.52
N LYS A 133 4.91 -14.26 -23.16
CA LYS A 133 4.62 -15.46 -22.37
C LYS A 133 4.95 -16.78 -23.09
N SER A 134 4.83 -16.85 -24.42
CA SER A 134 5.16 -18.06 -25.17
C SER A 134 6.67 -18.22 -25.35
N ARG A 135 7.44 -17.14 -25.29
CA ARG A 135 8.90 -17.20 -25.36
C ARG A 135 9.51 -18.00 -24.21
N TYR A 136 8.87 -17.97 -23.02
CA TYR A 136 9.39 -18.65 -21.83
C TYR A 136 8.76 -20.02 -21.58
N LYS A 137 7.61 -20.33 -22.20
CA LYS A 137 6.94 -21.62 -21.98
C LYS A 137 7.70 -22.83 -22.53
N ASN A 138 8.51 -22.62 -23.55
CA ASN A 138 9.26 -23.68 -24.23
C ASN A 138 10.74 -23.72 -23.83
N GLN A 139 11.16 -22.90 -22.88
CA GLN A 139 12.52 -22.91 -22.37
C GLN A 139 12.60 -23.79 -21.13
N LEU A 140 13.67 -24.55 -21.02
CA LEU A 140 13.94 -25.35 -19.82
C LEU A 140 13.95 -24.42 -18.60
N PRO A 141 13.31 -24.82 -17.50
CA PRO A 141 13.33 -24.02 -16.29
C PRO A 141 14.79 -23.83 -15.82
N TYR A 142 15.11 -22.65 -15.36
CA TYR A 142 16.41 -22.38 -14.76
C TYR A 142 16.54 -23.22 -13.49
N PRO A 143 17.65 -23.94 -13.28
CA PRO A 143 17.79 -24.81 -12.12
C PRO A 143 17.68 -23.99 -10.83
N ALA A 144 16.79 -24.41 -9.94
CA ALA A 144 16.61 -23.78 -8.64
C ALA A 144 17.92 -23.84 -7.83
N GLY A 145 18.32 -22.73 -7.24
CA GLY A 145 19.48 -22.63 -6.35
C GLY A 145 20.84 -22.40 -7.01
N THR A 146 20.92 -22.28 -8.33
CA THR A 146 22.14 -21.85 -9.00
C THR A 146 22.19 -20.32 -9.07
N GLY A 147 23.21 -19.71 -8.50
CA GLY A 147 23.50 -18.30 -8.69
C GLY A 147 23.66 -17.99 -10.19
N PHE A 148 23.12 -16.86 -10.63
CA PHE A 148 23.30 -16.44 -12.01
C PHE A 148 24.72 -15.91 -12.21
N CYS A 149 25.43 -16.48 -13.18
CA CYS A 149 26.76 -16.03 -13.61
C CYS A 149 26.65 -15.68 -15.09
N ASP A 150 26.57 -14.39 -15.43
CA ASP A 150 26.58 -13.91 -16.80
C ASP A 150 28.01 -13.54 -17.16
N GLU A 151 28.64 -14.29 -18.06
CA GLU A 151 29.98 -13.99 -18.57
C GLU A 151 29.98 -12.92 -19.66
N ALA A 152 28.79 -12.43 -20.05
CA ALA A 152 28.71 -11.34 -21.03
C ALA A 152 29.41 -10.08 -20.50
N SER A 153 30.41 -9.62 -21.24
CA SER A 153 31.15 -8.40 -20.93
C SER A 153 30.21 -7.21 -20.93
N VAL A 154 29.86 -6.70 -19.75
CA VAL A 154 29.14 -5.45 -19.60
C VAL A 154 30.18 -4.32 -19.68
N GLN A 155 30.03 -3.43 -20.63
CA GLN A 155 30.84 -2.22 -20.72
C GLN A 155 30.48 -1.33 -19.53
N LEU A 156 31.39 -1.20 -18.60
CA LEU A 156 31.24 -0.30 -17.45
C LEU A 156 31.29 1.14 -17.92
N ALA A 157 30.37 1.97 -17.42
CA ALA A 157 30.44 3.40 -17.63
C ALA A 157 31.62 3.97 -16.84
N LEU A 158 32.57 4.59 -17.52
CA LEU A 158 33.75 5.25 -16.92
C LEU A 158 33.38 6.46 -16.05
N PHE A 159 32.17 6.98 -16.20
CA PHE A 159 31.65 8.13 -15.45
C PHE A 159 30.26 7.79 -14.94
N GLY A 160 29.95 8.16 -13.71
CA GLY A 160 28.65 7.95 -13.06
C GLY A 160 27.50 8.77 -13.66
N MET A 161 27.28 8.63 -14.97
CA MET A 161 26.11 9.20 -15.62
C MET A 161 24.86 8.42 -15.20
N ALA A 162 23.83 9.14 -14.78
CA ALA A 162 22.54 8.54 -14.54
C ALA A 162 22.06 7.85 -15.82
N PRO A 163 21.72 6.53 -15.79
CA PRO A 163 21.34 5.80 -16.99
C PRO A 163 20.06 6.40 -17.60
N ASP A 164 20.07 6.60 -18.91
CA ASP A 164 18.86 6.97 -19.66
C ASP A 164 17.91 5.77 -19.73
N LEU A 165 17.03 5.67 -18.75
CA LEU A 165 16.02 4.61 -18.66
C LEU A 165 15.07 4.57 -19.85
N GLU A 166 14.91 5.64 -20.60
CA GLU A 166 14.06 5.65 -21.80
C GLU A 166 14.79 4.99 -22.99
N ALA A 167 16.08 5.20 -23.15
CA ALA A 167 16.91 4.51 -24.14
C ALA A 167 17.02 3.02 -23.80
N VAL A 168 17.21 2.70 -22.53
CA VAL A 168 17.24 1.35 -21.99
C VAL A 168 15.92 0.62 -22.20
N ARG A 169 14.79 1.27 -21.97
CA ARG A 169 13.45 0.69 -22.20
C ARG A 169 13.27 0.21 -23.64
N ARG A 170 13.83 0.90 -24.61
CA ARG A 170 13.75 0.48 -26.03
C ARG A 170 14.57 -0.77 -26.30
N ARG A 171 15.76 -0.89 -25.68
CA ARG A 171 16.63 -2.07 -25.80
C ARG A 171 16.04 -3.31 -25.14
N VAL A 172 15.59 -3.19 -23.91
CA VAL A 172 15.09 -4.30 -23.09
C VAL A 172 13.89 -5.03 -23.70
N LEU A 173 13.12 -4.37 -24.57
CA LEU A 173 12.00 -5.01 -25.26
C LEU A 173 12.44 -5.97 -26.38
N ILE A 174 13.69 -5.94 -26.81
CA ILE A 174 14.23 -6.65 -27.98
C ILE A 174 15.16 -7.80 -27.57
N GLU A 175 15.87 -7.68 -26.45
CA GLU A 175 16.86 -8.67 -26.03
C GLU A 175 16.27 -9.79 -25.17
N ASP A 176 16.47 -11.03 -25.60
CA ASP A 176 16.17 -12.26 -24.84
C ASP A 176 17.48 -12.79 -24.26
N SER A 177 17.89 -12.26 -23.13
CA SER A 177 19.11 -12.65 -22.44
C SER A 177 18.87 -13.78 -21.43
N GLU A 178 19.92 -14.49 -21.06
CA GLU A 178 19.90 -15.51 -20.00
C GLU A 178 19.44 -14.91 -18.66
N LEU A 179 19.90 -13.71 -18.34
CA LEU A 179 19.46 -12.96 -17.17
C LEU A 179 17.95 -12.67 -17.20
N THR A 180 17.40 -12.40 -18.38
CA THR A 180 15.95 -12.22 -18.55
C THR A 180 15.18 -13.49 -18.23
N ARG A 181 15.71 -14.66 -18.64
CA ARG A 181 15.11 -15.98 -18.33
C ARG A 181 15.18 -16.29 -16.83
N PHE A 182 16.35 -16.05 -16.23
CA PHE A 182 16.54 -16.20 -14.79
C PHE A 182 15.55 -15.37 -13.99
N CYS A 183 15.41 -14.08 -14.28
CA CYS A 183 14.44 -13.23 -13.60
C CYS A 183 12.98 -13.63 -13.87
N ALA A 184 12.68 -14.13 -15.07
CA ALA A 184 11.34 -14.65 -15.35
C ALA A 184 11.01 -15.89 -14.52
N ALA A 185 11.98 -16.81 -14.33
CA ALA A 185 11.82 -17.99 -13.48
C ALA A 185 11.54 -17.62 -12.02
N ILE A 186 12.30 -16.66 -11.46
CA ILE A 186 12.06 -16.16 -10.10
C ILE A 186 10.66 -15.55 -9.97
N VAL A 187 10.23 -14.75 -10.95
CA VAL A 187 8.89 -14.15 -10.93
C VAL A 187 7.80 -15.21 -11.03
N ASP A 188 8.02 -16.24 -11.83
CA ASP A 188 7.06 -17.31 -12.04
C ASP A 188 6.88 -18.13 -10.76
N GLU A 189 7.96 -18.50 -10.11
CA GLU A 189 7.95 -19.18 -8.82
C GLU A 189 7.27 -18.33 -7.72
N HIS A 190 7.63 -17.05 -7.65
CA HIS A 190 7.03 -16.13 -6.68
C HIS A 190 5.54 -15.91 -6.96
N ALA A 191 5.15 -15.76 -8.23
CA ALA A 191 3.76 -15.59 -8.64
C ALA A 191 2.89 -16.81 -8.32
N GLU A 192 3.44 -18.01 -8.46
CA GLU A 192 2.78 -19.26 -8.13
C GLU A 192 2.60 -19.39 -6.61
N ARG A 193 3.70 -19.18 -5.85
CA ARG A 193 3.71 -19.20 -4.38
C ARG A 193 2.72 -18.21 -3.76
N TYR A 194 2.60 -17.00 -4.30
CA TYR A 194 1.78 -15.92 -3.72
C TYR A 194 0.44 -15.70 -4.44
N GLY A 195 0.06 -16.57 -5.38
CA GLY A 195 -1.21 -16.50 -6.07
C GLY A 195 -1.41 -15.20 -6.88
N TRP A 196 -0.37 -14.73 -7.57
CA TRP A 196 -0.42 -13.48 -8.32
C TRP A 196 -1.30 -13.58 -9.56
N SER A 197 -2.01 -12.49 -9.86
CA SER A 197 -2.68 -12.36 -11.14
C SER A 197 -1.67 -12.32 -12.29
N VAL A 198 -2.10 -12.80 -13.45
CA VAL A 198 -1.30 -12.74 -14.69
C VAL A 198 -0.81 -11.31 -15.00
N ARG A 199 -1.63 -10.31 -14.70
CA ARG A 199 -1.25 -8.90 -14.89
C ARG A 199 -0.10 -8.51 -13.97
N GLN A 200 -0.19 -8.84 -12.69
CA GLN A 200 0.85 -8.51 -11.72
C GLN A 200 2.18 -9.18 -12.07
N ARG A 201 2.14 -10.48 -12.42
CA ARG A 201 3.30 -11.21 -12.90
C ARG A 201 3.95 -10.53 -14.11
N ASN A 202 3.14 -10.12 -15.12
CA ASN A 202 3.64 -9.42 -16.30
C ASN A 202 4.26 -8.08 -15.98
N ASP A 203 3.64 -7.32 -15.08
CA ASP A 203 4.13 -6.00 -14.68
C ASP A 203 5.46 -6.10 -13.93
N VAL A 204 5.64 -7.11 -13.07
CA VAL A 204 6.89 -7.35 -12.35
C VAL A 204 7.98 -7.85 -13.29
N THR A 205 7.70 -8.81 -14.17
CA THR A 205 8.69 -9.28 -15.15
C THR A 205 9.21 -8.15 -16.03
N ARG A 206 8.30 -7.28 -16.49
CA ARG A 206 8.71 -6.10 -17.27
C ARG A 206 9.57 -5.14 -16.44
N SER A 207 9.23 -4.95 -15.17
CA SER A 207 10.00 -4.10 -14.25
C SER A 207 11.41 -4.64 -14.04
N LEU A 208 11.56 -5.94 -13.83
CA LEU A 208 12.87 -6.58 -13.65
C LEU A 208 13.71 -6.49 -14.93
N ARG A 209 13.12 -6.71 -16.10
CA ARG A 209 13.83 -6.54 -17.38
C ARG A 209 14.39 -5.13 -17.55
N LEU A 210 13.64 -4.11 -17.14
CA LEU A 210 14.11 -2.73 -17.17
C LEU A 210 15.26 -2.52 -16.19
N LEU A 211 15.16 -3.03 -14.97
CA LEU A 211 16.16 -2.84 -13.92
C LEU A 211 17.47 -3.58 -14.18
N GLN A 212 17.46 -4.69 -14.91
CA GLN A 212 18.67 -5.42 -15.28
C GLN A 212 19.69 -4.56 -15.99
N THR A 213 19.23 -3.63 -16.80
CA THR A 213 20.08 -2.75 -17.60
C THR A 213 20.73 -1.63 -16.78
N LEU A 214 20.30 -1.45 -15.53
CA LEU A 214 20.91 -0.52 -14.58
C LEU A 214 22.07 -1.14 -13.79
N ARG A 215 22.31 -2.43 -13.97
CA ARG A 215 23.39 -3.12 -13.25
C ARG A 215 24.74 -2.77 -13.86
N GLU A 216 25.68 -2.40 -13.02
CA GLU A 216 27.05 -2.11 -13.43
C GLU A 216 27.81 -3.36 -13.86
N THR A 217 27.48 -4.51 -13.24
CA THR A 217 28.04 -5.82 -13.57
C THR A 217 26.93 -6.87 -13.55
N PRO A 218 27.09 -8.03 -14.21
CA PRO A 218 26.12 -9.11 -14.20
C PRO A 218 25.77 -9.63 -12.79
N THR A 219 26.72 -9.54 -11.85
CA THR A 219 26.53 -9.96 -10.45
C THR A 219 26.10 -8.83 -9.52
N ALA A 220 26.07 -7.58 -9.97
CA ALA A 220 25.69 -6.44 -9.15
C ALA A 220 24.22 -6.55 -8.72
N LYS A 221 23.96 -6.28 -7.45
CA LYS A 221 22.60 -6.17 -6.91
C LYS A 221 21.94 -4.87 -7.39
N ILE A 222 20.62 -4.87 -7.45
CA ILE A 222 19.80 -3.72 -7.84
C ILE A 222 19.49 -2.88 -6.60
N ARG A 223 19.66 -1.57 -6.70
CA ARG A 223 19.34 -0.65 -5.60
C ARG A 223 17.85 -0.42 -5.52
N ALA A 224 17.31 -0.37 -4.30
CA ALA A 224 15.90 -0.06 -4.08
C ALA A 224 15.53 1.36 -4.56
N SER A 225 16.46 2.32 -4.53
CA SER A 225 16.30 3.65 -5.12
C SER A 225 16.03 3.62 -6.63
N ASP A 226 16.63 2.68 -7.37
CA ASP A 226 16.37 2.49 -8.80
C ASP A 226 14.97 1.90 -9.02
N VAL A 227 14.55 0.97 -8.17
CA VAL A 227 13.18 0.40 -8.22
C VAL A 227 12.13 1.48 -8.01
N MET A 228 12.40 2.49 -7.20
CA MET A 228 11.48 3.62 -6.97
C MET A 228 11.22 4.48 -8.21
N GLN A 229 12.04 4.38 -9.26
CA GLN A 229 11.83 5.08 -10.52
C GLN A 229 10.82 4.39 -11.45
N LEU A 230 10.50 3.12 -11.22
CA LEU A 230 9.61 2.30 -12.04
C LEU A 230 8.22 2.90 -12.34
N PRO A 231 7.57 3.69 -11.47
CA PRO A 231 6.26 4.28 -11.78
C PRO A 231 6.28 5.19 -13.00
N ARG A 232 7.41 5.81 -13.31
CA ARG A 232 7.60 6.62 -14.53
C ARG A 232 7.43 5.79 -15.80
N TYR A 233 7.57 4.47 -15.68
CA TYR A 233 7.54 3.47 -16.76
C TYR A 233 6.41 2.45 -16.60
N ASP A 234 5.36 2.77 -15.84
CA ASP A 234 4.24 1.88 -15.54
C ASP A 234 4.65 0.59 -14.80
N GLY A 235 5.77 0.60 -14.07
CA GLY A 235 6.29 -0.53 -13.31
C GLY A 235 5.69 -0.68 -11.92
N ASN A 236 5.78 -1.88 -11.36
CA ASN A 236 5.30 -2.23 -10.02
C ASN A 236 6.46 -2.21 -9.02
N ILE A 237 6.47 -1.22 -8.11
CA ILE A 237 7.54 -1.10 -7.10
C ILE A 237 7.48 -2.25 -6.08
N ILE A 238 6.33 -2.44 -5.44
CA ILE A 238 6.21 -3.26 -4.22
C ILE A 238 6.56 -4.71 -4.52
N SER A 239 5.90 -5.30 -5.51
CA SER A 239 6.12 -6.70 -5.86
C SER A 239 7.51 -6.93 -6.49
N THR A 240 8.07 -5.92 -7.15
CA THR A 240 9.44 -6.01 -7.69
C THR A 240 10.47 -6.02 -6.56
N ILE A 241 10.29 -5.18 -5.54
CA ILE A 241 11.14 -5.21 -4.33
C ILE A 241 11.04 -6.55 -3.62
N ASP A 242 9.83 -7.08 -3.45
CA ASP A 242 9.64 -8.39 -2.78
C ASP A 242 10.40 -9.51 -3.50
N VAL A 243 10.31 -9.56 -4.84
CA VAL A 243 11.04 -10.55 -5.66
C VAL A 243 12.54 -10.38 -5.56
N LEU A 244 13.04 -9.13 -5.69
CA LEU A 244 14.47 -8.86 -5.61
C LEU A 244 15.05 -9.17 -4.21
N ALA A 245 14.29 -8.88 -3.16
CA ALA A 245 14.70 -9.19 -1.79
C ALA A 245 14.75 -10.69 -1.54
N GLU A 246 13.76 -11.47 -2.02
CA GLU A 246 13.72 -12.92 -1.89
C GLU A 246 14.83 -13.60 -2.70
N ALA A 247 15.16 -13.04 -3.85
CA ALA A 247 16.26 -13.52 -4.70
C ALA A 247 17.67 -13.08 -4.24
N ASP A 248 17.79 -12.35 -3.13
CA ASP A 248 19.03 -11.69 -2.67
C ASP A 248 19.69 -10.77 -3.72
N LEU A 249 18.89 -10.17 -4.57
CA LEU A 249 19.32 -9.25 -5.63
C LEU A 249 19.08 -7.77 -5.28
N LEU A 250 18.61 -7.47 -4.06
CA LEU A 250 18.27 -6.10 -3.63
C LEU A 250 19.33 -5.53 -2.70
N ILE A 251 19.73 -4.29 -2.97
CA ILE A 251 20.38 -3.42 -1.98
C ILE A 251 19.34 -2.44 -1.45
N GLU A 252 19.03 -2.52 -0.17
CA GLU A 252 18.12 -1.58 0.47
C GLU A 252 18.87 -0.29 0.83
N ASP A 253 18.81 0.68 -0.07
CA ASP A 253 19.47 2.00 0.05
C ASP A 253 18.47 3.14 0.28
N ARG A 254 17.20 2.82 0.50
CA ARG A 254 16.18 3.83 0.73
C ARG A 254 16.29 4.38 2.15
N PRO A 255 16.31 5.70 2.30
CA PRO A 255 16.15 6.27 3.63
C PRO A 255 14.81 5.83 4.23
N SER A 256 14.81 5.52 5.50
CA SER A 256 13.58 5.16 6.19
C SER A 256 12.57 6.32 6.16
N ARG A 257 11.29 6.03 6.31
CA ARG A 257 10.25 7.07 6.31
C ARG A 257 10.46 8.10 7.41
N VAL A 258 11.09 7.71 8.52
CA VAL A 258 11.39 8.63 9.61
C VAL A 258 12.56 9.53 9.26
N GLU A 259 13.57 9.03 8.55
CA GLU A 259 14.70 9.84 8.07
C GLU A 259 14.26 10.86 7.01
N VAL A 260 13.41 10.44 6.05
CA VAL A 260 12.82 11.38 5.08
C VAL A 260 12.00 12.47 5.78
N TYR A 261 11.18 12.09 6.77
CA TYR A 261 10.41 13.03 7.55
C TYR A 261 11.30 13.99 8.34
N PHE A 262 12.35 13.47 8.96
CA PHE A 262 13.34 14.23 9.70
C PHE A 262 14.04 15.25 8.79
N ALA A 263 14.61 14.80 7.68
CA ALA A 263 15.30 15.66 6.73
C ALA A 263 14.41 16.81 6.24
N ALA A 264 13.14 16.51 5.92
CA ALA A 264 12.18 17.54 5.51
C ALA A 264 11.88 18.57 6.62
N LYS A 265 11.90 18.14 7.90
CA LYS A 265 11.60 18.99 9.04
C LYS A 265 12.78 19.78 9.58
N THR A 266 14.00 19.33 9.29
CA THR A 266 15.23 19.96 9.77
C THR A 266 15.98 20.73 8.67
N ALA A 267 15.46 20.78 7.45
CA ALA A 267 16.12 21.39 6.30
C ALA A 267 16.47 22.87 6.51
N SER A 268 15.63 23.63 7.21
CA SER A 268 15.77 25.07 7.49
C SER A 268 16.60 25.39 8.74
N LEU A 269 17.01 24.38 9.52
CA LEU A 269 17.71 24.59 10.78
C LEU A 269 19.20 24.94 10.57
N PRO A 270 19.81 25.72 11.51
CA PRO A 270 21.25 25.95 11.52
C PRO A 270 22.04 24.64 11.46
N PRO A 271 23.19 24.62 10.75
CA PRO A 271 23.96 23.40 10.51
C PRO A 271 24.31 22.63 11.79
N LEU A 272 24.77 23.33 12.83
CA LEU A 272 25.17 22.72 14.10
C LEU A 272 23.96 22.10 14.85
N MET A 273 22.78 22.75 14.80
CA MET A 273 21.56 22.19 15.39
C MET A 273 21.12 20.95 14.62
N ARG A 274 21.22 20.96 13.31
CA ARG A 274 20.88 19.81 12.47
C ARG A 274 21.79 18.62 12.76
N GLU A 275 23.09 18.81 12.81
CA GLU A 275 24.08 17.77 13.15
C GLU A 275 23.77 17.13 14.51
N HIS A 276 23.46 17.94 15.52
CA HIS A 276 23.08 17.45 16.84
C HIS A 276 21.77 16.63 16.82
N LEU A 277 20.79 17.04 16.02
CA LEU A 277 19.54 16.31 15.85
C LEU A 277 19.74 15.01 15.05
N GLU A 278 20.61 14.99 14.05
CA GLU A 278 20.99 13.79 13.29
C GLU A 278 21.61 12.74 14.22
N LEU A 279 22.58 13.15 15.03
CA LEU A 279 23.18 12.27 16.04
C LEU A 279 22.13 11.74 17.03
N TRP A 280 21.23 12.61 17.50
CA TRP A 280 20.15 12.18 18.40
C TRP A 280 19.21 11.19 17.74
N LEU A 281 18.81 11.41 16.49
CA LEU A 281 17.97 10.48 15.72
C LEU A 281 18.66 9.14 15.53
N GLN A 282 19.94 9.13 15.15
CA GLN A 282 20.73 7.92 15.02
C GLN A 282 20.76 7.12 16.33
N VAL A 283 21.03 7.78 17.46
CA VAL A 283 21.00 7.14 18.79
C VAL A 283 19.62 6.56 19.11
N MET A 284 18.55 7.21 18.67
CA MET A 284 17.20 6.69 18.85
C MET A 284 16.92 5.46 18.00
N LEU A 285 17.32 5.45 16.74
CA LEU A 285 17.00 4.38 15.78
C LEU A 285 17.90 3.16 15.98
N ASP A 286 19.20 3.38 16.14
CA ASP A 286 20.21 2.31 16.22
C ASP A 286 20.52 1.89 17.65
N GLY A 287 20.11 2.71 18.62
CA GLY A 287 20.53 2.57 19.99
C GLY A 287 21.95 3.10 20.21
N SER A 288 22.48 2.93 21.42
CA SER A 288 23.84 3.34 21.75
C SER A 288 24.44 2.54 22.90
N ARG A 289 25.68 2.08 22.70
CA ARG A 289 26.52 1.51 23.76
C ARG A 289 27.29 2.58 24.55
N LEU A 290 27.49 3.75 23.94
CA LEU A 290 28.09 4.92 24.60
C LEU A 290 27.03 5.67 25.41
N ALA A 291 27.46 6.50 26.34
CA ALA A 291 26.55 7.31 27.15
C ALA A 291 25.77 8.34 26.31
N PRO A 292 24.48 8.48 26.51
CA PRO A 292 23.62 7.63 27.34
C PRO A 292 23.34 6.28 26.65
N ARG A 293 23.56 5.18 27.37
CA ARG A 293 23.21 3.85 26.85
C ARG A 293 21.71 3.80 26.58
N GLN A 294 21.34 3.35 25.39
CA GLN A 294 19.97 3.29 24.93
C GLN A 294 19.74 2.11 23.98
N VAL A 295 18.61 1.43 24.16
CA VAL A 295 18.12 0.41 23.22
C VAL A 295 17.46 1.12 22.02
N PRO A 296 17.54 0.57 20.80
CA PRO A 296 16.82 1.07 19.63
C PRO A 296 15.35 1.33 19.94
N ARG A 297 14.81 2.44 19.45
CA ARG A 297 13.41 2.80 19.57
C ARG A 297 12.65 2.51 18.28
N ASP A 298 11.37 2.21 18.42
CA ASP A 298 10.48 2.08 17.27
C ASP A 298 10.49 3.38 16.42
N PRO A 299 10.59 3.29 15.08
CA PRO A 299 10.60 4.46 14.19
C PRO A 299 9.40 5.39 14.38
N GLN A 300 8.23 4.86 14.76
CA GLN A 300 7.06 5.68 15.04
C GLN A 300 7.25 6.51 16.32
N THR A 301 7.92 5.96 17.34
CA THR A 301 8.29 6.71 18.56
C THR A 301 9.25 7.86 18.20
N ALA A 302 10.26 7.59 17.38
CA ALA A 302 11.17 8.63 16.89
C ALA A 302 10.42 9.73 16.15
N ARG A 303 9.50 9.37 15.25
CA ARG A 303 8.67 10.33 14.52
C ARG A 303 7.82 11.22 15.42
N VAL A 304 7.20 10.66 16.45
CA VAL A 304 6.41 11.43 17.43
C VAL A 304 7.31 12.41 18.20
N GLN A 305 8.51 11.98 18.58
CA GLN A 305 9.46 12.87 19.26
C GLN A 305 9.99 13.98 18.35
N ILE A 306 10.30 13.69 17.07
CA ILE A 306 10.67 14.71 16.08
C ILE A 306 9.56 15.77 15.99
N MET A 307 8.30 15.33 15.88
CA MET A 307 7.16 16.24 15.81
C MET A 307 7.02 17.13 17.05
N GLY A 308 7.29 16.58 18.24
CA GLY A 308 7.30 17.36 19.49
C GLY A 308 8.44 18.38 19.54
N LEU A 309 9.63 18.05 19.02
CA LEU A 309 10.80 18.93 19.01
C LEU A 309 10.70 20.06 18.01
N VAL A 310 10.25 19.79 16.78
CA VAL A 310 10.34 20.76 15.66
C VAL A 310 9.69 22.09 16.02
N THR A 311 8.52 22.08 16.63
CA THR A 311 7.81 23.32 17.00
C THR A 311 8.62 24.19 17.97
N VAL A 312 9.33 23.57 18.92
CA VAL A 312 10.15 24.27 19.92
C VAL A 312 11.44 24.75 19.30
N VAL A 313 12.10 23.91 18.51
CA VAL A 313 13.35 24.26 17.84
C VAL A 313 13.15 25.38 16.84
N ASP A 314 12.07 25.36 16.05
CA ASP A 314 11.74 26.43 15.11
C ASP A 314 11.56 27.79 15.83
N ALA A 315 10.93 27.79 17.02
CA ALA A 315 10.79 29.01 17.82
C ALA A 315 12.15 29.56 18.30
N TRP A 316 13.07 28.69 18.71
CA TRP A 316 14.43 29.12 19.08
C TRP A 316 15.21 29.67 17.88
N VAL A 317 15.14 29.00 16.72
CA VAL A 317 15.78 29.49 15.49
C VAL A 317 15.22 30.85 15.09
N ALA A 318 13.90 31.05 15.17
CA ALA A 318 13.27 32.35 14.93
C ALA A 318 13.75 33.44 15.90
N SER A 319 14.14 33.05 17.13
CA SER A 319 14.74 33.94 18.14
C SER A 319 16.27 34.10 18.00
N GLY A 320 16.87 33.55 16.91
CA GLY A 320 18.30 33.75 16.59
C GLY A 320 19.24 32.71 17.18
N TYR A 321 18.77 31.65 17.82
CA TYR A 321 19.63 30.58 18.36
C TYR A 321 20.30 29.79 17.23
N GLN A 322 21.60 29.56 17.34
CA GLN A 322 22.40 28.79 16.37
C GLN A 322 22.86 27.44 16.92
N SER A 323 22.76 27.21 18.21
CA SER A 323 23.22 25.98 18.88
C SER A 323 22.37 25.66 20.10
N PHE A 324 22.17 24.36 20.38
CA PHE A 324 21.55 23.90 21.62
C PHE A 324 22.36 24.20 22.88
N ALA A 325 23.63 24.55 22.78
CA ALA A 325 24.45 24.98 23.91
C ALA A 325 24.02 26.35 24.47
N GLN A 326 23.32 27.14 23.65
CA GLN A 326 22.78 28.46 24.07
C GLN A 326 21.48 28.36 24.85
N VAL A 327 20.79 27.21 24.77
CA VAL A 327 19.46 27.02 25.35
C VAL A 327 19.55 26.87 26.87
N THR A 328 18.83 27.72 27.55
CA THR A 328 18.70 27.70 29.03
C THR A 328 17.41 27.03 29.45
N ARG A 329 17.26 26.81 30.75
CA ARG A 329 16.00 26.30 31.32
C ARG A 329 14.84 27.26 31.09
N SER A 330 15.08 28.57 31.26
CA SER A 330 14.05 29.58 31.02
C SER A 330 13.54 29.56 29.59
N ASP A 331 14.42 29.34 28.59
CA ASP A 331 14.04 29.25 27.17
C ASP A 331 13.15 28.05 26.90
N ILE A 332 13.40 26.91 27.59
CA ILE A 332 12.55 25.74 27.50
C ILE A 332 11.17 26.02 28.09
N GLU A 333 11.12 26.58 29.31
CA GLU A 333 9.87 26.91 29.99
C GLU A 333 9.03 27.88 29.15
N HIS A 334 9.65 28.88 28.56
CA HIS A 334 8.99 29.85 27.69
C HIS A 334 8.46 29.20 26.42
N ALA A 335 9.26 28.36 25.74
CA ALA A 335 8.85 27.68 24.53
C ALA A 335 7.74 26.63 24.74
N LEU A 336 7.65 26.04 25.92
CA LEU A 336 6.61 25.08 26.29
C LEU A 336 5.29 25.75 26.72
N GLN A 337 5.31 27.00 27.17
CA GLN A 337 4.14 27.70 27.70
C GLN A 337 2.97 27.79 26.74
N PRO A 338 3.13 28.14 25.43
CA PRO A 338 2.02 28.30 24.50
C PRO A 338 1.46 26.96 23.99
N LEU A 339 2.08 25.82 24.32
CA LEU A 339 1.69 24.51 23.81
C LEU A 339 0.50 23.95 24.59
N SER A 340 -0.44 23.32 23.88
CA SER A 340 -1.51 22.54 24.51
C SER A 340 -0.94 21.39 25.36
N PRO A 341 -1.63 20.92 26.41
CA PRO A 341 -1.09 19.93 27.36
C PRO A 341 -0.47 18.70 26.69
N GLY A 342 -1.13 18.12 25.67
CA GLY A 342 -0.61 16.96 24.96
C GLY A 342 0.63 17.26 24.11
N ARG A 343 0.69 18.43 23.45
CA ARG A 343 1.88 18.86 22.70
C ARG A 343 3.04 19.20 23.63
N ARG A 344 2.76 19.87 24.74
CA ARG A 344 3.74 20.17 25.79
C ARG A 344 4.38 18.90 26.33
N HIS A 345 3.58 17.92 26.71
CA HIS A 345 4.07 16.62 27.17
C HIS A 345 4.97 15.92 26.15
N ALA A 346 4.54 15.86 24.86
CA ALA A 346 5.33 15.28 23.79
C ALA A 346 6.67 16.01 23.59
N ALA A 347 6.66 17.34 23.64
CA ALA A 347 7.85 18.17 23.54
C ALA A 347 8.78 17.96 24.75
N GLU A 348 8.27 17.90 25.97
CA GLU A 348 9.06 17.63 27.19
C GLU A 348 9.79 16.29 27.11
N ILE A 349 9.12 15.22 26.66
CA ILE A 349 9.74 13.89 26.47
C ILE A 349 10.87 13.98 25.45
N ALA A 350 10.61 14.62 24.31
CA ALA A 350 11.55 14.74 23.22
C ALA A 350 12.77 15.59 23.61
N LEU A 351 12.56 16.72 24.28
CA LEU A 351 13.64 17.59 24.79
C LEU A 351 14.50 16.87 25.83
N ARG A 352 13.90 16.12 26.77
CA ARG A 352 14.66 15.29 27.72
C ARG A 352 15.54 14.28 27.00
N SER A 353 15.01 13.61 25.98
CA SER A 353 15.76 12.65 25.17
C SER A 353 16.92 13.33 24.43
N LEU A 354 16.67 14.48 23.79
CA LEU A 354 17.68 15.26 23.08
C LEU A 354 18.80 15.72 24.02
N PHE A 355 18.46 16.49 25.05
CA PHE A 355 19.47 17.08 25.94
C PHE A 355 20.23 16.02 26.77
N LYS A 356 19.59 14.89 27.09
CA LYS A 356 20.28 13.74 27.69
C LYS A 356 21.33 13.16 26.71
N THR A 357 21.03 13.07 25.44
CA THR A 357 21.96 12.58 24.42
C THR A 357 23.11 13.58 24.21
N LEU A 358 22.80 14.85 24.02
CA LEU A 358 23.82 15.89 23.82
C LEU A 358 24.78 16.01 24.99
N LYS A 359 24.27 15.98 26.26
CA LYS A 359 25.10 15.98 27.45
C LYS A 359 25.95 14.72 27.57
N GLY A 360 25.38 13.54 27.27
CA GLY A 360 26.12 12.28 27.30
C GLY A 360 27.24 12.21 26.27
N ARG A 361 27.07 12.90 25.13
CA ARG A 361 28.06 13.04 24.06
C ARG A 361 29.02 14.22 24.28
N ARG A 362 28.90 14.96 25.36
CA ARG A 362 29.71 16.13 25.72
C ARG A 362 29.61 17.28 24.71
N LEU A 363 28.49 17.36 23.96
CA LEU A 363 28.21 18.43 23.00
C LEU A 363 27.64 19.68 23.64
N ILE A 364 27.16 19.57 24.87
CA ILE A 364 26.71 20.68 25.73
C ILE A 364 27.31 20.54 27.12
N PHE A 365 27.55 21.68 27.77
CA PHE A 365 28.14 21.70 29.13
C PHE A 365 27.12 21.28 30.20
N ALA A 366 25.91 21.80 30.16
CA ALA A 366 24.86 21.50 31.10
C ALA A 366 23.60 20.98 30.39
N ASN A 367 22.83 20.14 31.08
CA ASN A 367 21.52 19.72 30.58
C ASN A 367 20.44 20.66 31.13
N PRO A 368 19.84 21.52 30.30
CA PRO A 368 18.84 22.48 30.76
C PRO A 368 17.54 21.83 31.29
N MET A 369 17.28 20.56 30.91
CA MET A 369 16.15 19.77 31.41
C MET A 369 16.40 19.12 32.79
N HIS A 370 17.60 19.27 33.35
CA HIS A 370 17.91 18.65 34.63
C HIS A 370 17.04 19.24 35.75
N GLY A 371 16.43 18.37 36.55
CA GLY A 371 15.58 18.79 37.68
C GLY A 371 14.21 19.38 37.28
N MET A 372 13.88 19.52 35.98
CA MET A 372 12.53 19.91 35.57
C MET A 372 11.53 18.79 35.89
N LYS A 373 10.46 19.13 36.61
CA LYS A 373 9.38 18.18 36.89
C LYS A 373 8.64 17.85 35.59
N HIS A 374 8.21 16.62 35.46
CA HIS A 374 7.38 16.21 34.34
C HIS A 374 5.94 16.67 34.56
N THR A 375 5.35 17.33 33.57
CA THR A 375 3.94 17.72 33.67
C THR A 375 3.09 16.50 33.26
N PRO A 376 2.40 15.86 34.22
CA PRO A 376 1.52 14.77 33.89
C PRO A 376 0.39 15.29 32.98
N VAL A 377 0.16 14.64 31.85
CA VAL A 377 -1.06 14.89 31.08
C VAL A 377 -2.20 14.26 31.86
N ALA A 378 -3.18 15.07 32.27
CA ALA A 378 -4.41 14.53 32.78
C ALA A 378 -4.97 13.54 31.73
N GLY A 379 -5.04 12.27 32.09
CA GLY A 379 -5.60 11.26 31.22
C GLY A 379 -7.04 11.68 30.89
N THR A 380 -7.36 11.75 29.60
CA THR A 380 -8.75 11.94 29.18
C THR A 380 -9.58 10.80 29.77
N VAL A 381 -10.65 11.15 30.45
CA VAL A 381 -11.62 10.17 30.94
C VAL A 381 -12.22 9.48 29.72
N PRO A 382 -12.20 8.14 29.64
CA PRO A 382 -12.86 7.44 28.57
C PRO A 382 -14.37 7.72 28.60
N LEU A 383 -14.95 8.00 27.44
CA LEU A 383 -16.38 8.25 27.32
C LEU A 383 -17.06 7.08 26.63
N ALA A 384 -18.25 6.76 27.09
CA ALA A 384 -19.11 5.78 26.44
C ALA A 384 -19.50 6.24 25.02
N LEU A 385 -19.59 5.33 24.10
CA LEU A 385 -20.02 5.57 22.74
C LEU A 385 -21.54 5.34 22.61
N ASP A 386 -22.15 6.02 21.64
CA ASP A 386 -23.55 5.74 21.30
C ASP A 386 -23.69 4.31 20.72
N PRO A 387 -24.49 3.45 21.38
CA PRO A 387 -24.72 2.08 20.91
C PRO A 387 -25.30 1.99 19.48
N ALA A 388 -26.02 3.02 19.03
CA ALA A 388 -26.57 3.07 17.68
C ALA A 388 -25.48 3.18 16.63
N VAL A 389 -24.43 3.98 16.89
CA VAL A 389 -23.25 4.12 16.03
C VAL A 389 -22.47 2.80 15.97
N ILE A 390 -22.25 2.16 17.13
CA ILE A 390 -21.58 0.85 17.18
C ILE A 390 -22.37 -0.19 16.37
N ARG A 391 -23.70 -0.24 16.53
CA ARG A 391 -24.58 -1.17 15.81
C ARG A 391 -24.54 -0.96 14.30
N THR A 392 -24.48 0.29 13.85
CA THR A 392 -24.36 0.64 12.43
C THR A 392 -23.09 0.07 11.82
N GLU A 393 -21.95 0.26 12.49
CA GLU A 393 -20.66 -0.21 11.99
C GLU A 393 -20.48 -1.74 12.15
N LEU A 394 -21.11 -2.35 13.15
CA LEU A 394 -21.19 -3.82 13.27
C LEU A 394 -21.93 -4.46 12.10
N ASN A 395 -22.85 -3.75 11.47
CA ASN A 395 -23.61 -4.20 10.30
C ASN A 395 -23.10 -3.55 8.99
N HIS A 396 -21.84 -3.11 8.99
CA HIS A 396 -21.23 -2.50 7.81
C HIS A 396 -21.26 -3.47 6.62
N PRO A 397 -21.55 -2.98 5.38
CA PRO A 397 -21.65 -3.83 4.18
C PRO A 397 -20.33 -4.50 3.77
N ASP A 398 -19.18 -3.93 4.17
CA ASP A 398 -17.87 -4.57 3.97
C ASP A 398 -17.59 -5.54 5.14
N PRO A 399 -17.51 -6.87 4.89
CA PRO A 399 -17.31 -7.86 5.94
C PRO A 399 -16.03 -7.67 6.75
N VAL A 400 -14.97 -7.10 6.17
CA VAL A 400 -13.73 -6.86 6.92
C VAL A 400 -13.91 -5.77 7.96
N VAL A 401 -14.68 -4.74 7.66
CA VAL A 401 -15.01 -3.67 8.59
C VAL A 401 -15.87 -4.21 9.71
N ALA A 402 -16.95 -4.90 9.38
CA ALA A 402 -17.87 -5.50 10.34
C ALA A 402 -17.15 -6.45 11.32
N LEU A 403 -16.21 -7.28 10.82
CA LEU A 403 -15.40 -8.16 11.66
C LEU A 403 -14.43 -7.35 12.55
N ALA A 404 -13.72 -6.38 12.00
CA ALA A 404 -12.75 -5.57 12.77
C ALA A 404 -13.47 -4.81 13.90
N VAL A 405 -14.61 -4.20 13.61
CA VAL A 405 -15.45 -3.54 14.62
C VAL A 405 -15.89 -4.53 15.68
N ALA A 406 -16.36 -5.72 15.28
CA ALA A 406 -16.82 -6.75 16.22
C ALA A 406 -15.67 -7.23 17.15
N LEU A 407 -14.49 -7.49 16.61
CA LEU A 407 -13.33 -7.91 17.41
C LEU A 407 -12.91 -6.85 18.44
N VAL A 408 -13.02 -5.58 18.11
CA VAL A 408 -12.73 -4.50 19.06
C VAL A 408 -13.87 -4.28 20.05
N ALA A 409 -15.13 -4.23 19.58
CA ALA A 409 -16.31 -3.97 20.40
C ALA A 409 -16.60 -5.08 21.44
N PHE A 410 -16.35 -6.34 21.09
CA PHE A 410 -16.64 -7.45 22.00
C PHE A 410 -15.44 -7.90 22.83
N HIS A 411 -14.22 -7.81 22.26
CA HIS A 411 -13.01 -8.38 22.88
C HIS A 411 -11.92 -7.33 23.17
N ALA A 412 -12.17 -6.07 22.90
CA ALA A 412 -11.28 -4.93 23.13
C ALA A 412 -9.87 -5.12 22.55
N LEU A 413 -9.76 -5.75 21.36
CA LEU A 413 -8.47 -5.91 20.71
C LEU A 413 -7.82 -4.56 20.39
N THR A 414 -6.52 -4.45 20.61
CA THR A 414 -5.76 -3.29 20.12
C THR A 414 -5.59 -3.35 18.62
N GLY A 415 -5.42 -2.20 17.97
CA GLY A 415 -5.14 -2.16 16.53
C GLY A 415 -3.87 -2.95 16.13
N LYS A 416 -2.89 -3.08 17.03
CA LYS A 416 -1.71 -3.92 16.82
C LYS A 416 -2.06 -5.41 16.81
N GLN A 417 -2.82 -5.87 17.81
CA GLN A 417 -3.29 -7.26 17.91
C GLN A 417 -4.17 -7.64 16.72
N LEU A 418 -5.10 -6.77 16.37
CA LEU A 418 -6.00 -7.00 15.22
C LEU A 418 -5.23 -7.20 13.90
N ARG A 419 -4.17 -6.41 13.67
CA ARG A 419 -3.36 -6.55 12.46
C ARG A 419 -2.44 -7.75 12.47
N ALA A 420 -1.95 -8.13 13.64
CA ALA A 420 -1.05 -9.26 13.81
C ALA A 420 -1.77 -10.60 13.87
N ALA A 421 -3.07 -10.63 14.15
CA ALA A 421 -3.85 -11.86 14.25
C ALA A 421 -3.73 -12.71 12.98
N MET A 422 -3.48 -13.99 13.16
CA MET A 422 -3.35 -14.99 12.09
C MET A 422 -4.60 -15.88 12.01
N LEU A 423 -4.77 -16.54 10.89
CA LEU A 423 -5.85 -17.54 10.75
C LEU A 423 -5.67 -18.71 11.73
N THR A 424 -4.44 -19.09 11.99
CA THR A 424 -4.08 -20.16 12.93
C THR A 424 -4.32 -19.81 14.40
N ASP A 425 -4.48 -18.53 14.73
CA ASP A 425 -4.79 -18.09 16.08
C ASP A 425 -6.25 -18.39 16.46
N ILE A 426 -7.08 -18.78 15.48
CA ILE A 426 -8.50 -19.06 15.68
C ILE A 426 -8.74 -20.56 15.55
N VAL A 427 -9.01 -21.19 16.68
CA VAL A 427 -9.30 -22.62 16.76
C VAL A 427 -10.56 -22.82 17.61
N ASP A 428 -11.51 -23.62 17.14
CA ASP A 428 -12.74 -24.00 17.85
C ASP A 428 -13.52 -22.81 18.44
N GLY A 429 -13.61 -21.72 17.70
CA GLY A 429 -14.30 -20.50 18.13
C GLY A 429 -13.59 -19.73 19.24
N ARG A 430 -12.29 -19.97 19.46
CA ARG A 430 -11.43 -19.26 20.39
C ARG A 430 -10.32 -18.56 19.61
N LEU A 431 -9.97 -17.35 20.05
CA LEU A 431 -8.87 -16.56 19.51
C LEU A 431 -7.73 -16.50 20.52
N THR A 432 -6.55 -16.93 20.14
CA THR A 432 -5.34 -16.87 20.96
C THR A 432 -4.53 -15.60 20.65
N ILE A 433 -4.21 -14.80 21.66
CA ILE A 433 -3.36 -13.59 21.52
C ILE A 433 -2.31 -13.60 22.62
N GLY A 434 -1.07 -13.94 22.27
CA GLY A 434 -0.02 -14.20 23.24
C GLY A 434 -0.41 -15.38 24.13
N GLU A 435 -0.46 -15.17 25.45
CA GLU A 435 -0.88 -16.17 26.41
C GLU A 435 -2.39 -16.21 26.68
N ARG A 436 -3.15 -15.27 26.09
CA ARG A 436 -4.59 -15.15 26.33
C ARG A 436 -5.38 -15.95 25.32
N VAL A 437 -6.31 -16.77 25.80
CA VAL A 437 -7.31 -17.49 25.00
C VAL A 437 -8.68 -16.84 25.19
N ILE A 438 -9.23 -16.27 24.14
CA ILE A 438 -10.45 -15.49 24.15
C ILE A 438 -11.56 -16.28 23.42
N PRO A 439 -12.61 -16.74 24.11
CA PRO A 439 -13.76 -17.33 23.44
C PRO A 439 -14.49 -16.25 22.62
N LEU A 440 -14.67 -16.50 21.33
CA LEU A 440 -15.32 -15.54 20.44
C LEU A 440 -16.83 -15.52 20.68
N ALA A 441 -17.38 -14.33 20.94
CA ALA A 441 -18.81 -14.12 21.07
C ALA A 441 -19.55 -14.51 19.78
N ALA A 442 -20.80 -14.97 19.90
CA ALA A 442 -21.60 -15.39 18.75
C ALA A 442 -21.70 -14.33 17.64
N PRO A 443 -21.90 -13.02 17.93
CA PRO A 443 -21.89 -11.98 16.90
C PRO A 443 -20.55 -11.84 16.18
N VAL A 444 -19.43 -12.13 16.84
CA VAL A 444 -18.08 -12.11 16.22
C VAL A 444 -17.90 -13.32 15.30
N ARG A 445 -18.32 -14.51 15.74
CA ARG A 445 -18.24 -15.73 14.93
C ARG A 445 -19.02 -15.61 13.61
N THR A 446 -20.21 -15.02 13.65
CA THR A 446 -21.01 -14.78 12.44
C THR A 446 -20.29 -13.88 11.45
N ARG A 447 -19.66 -12.79 11.92
CA ARG A 447 -18.93 -11.86 11.07
C ARG A 447 -17.59 -12.44 10.60
N LEU A 448 -16.98 -13.27 11.42
CA LEU A 448 -15.79 -14.02 11.05
C LEU A 448 -16.08 -14.97 9.88
N ALA A 449 -17.16 -15.75 9.95
CA ALA A 449 -17.58 -16.62 8.86
C ALA A 449 -17.84 -15.83 7.58
N ALA A 450 -18.61 -14.75 7.66
CA ALA A 450 -18.87 -13.87 6.50
C ALA A 450 -17.58 -13.28 5.89
N TRP A 451 -16.61 -12.90 6.72
CA TRP A 451 -15.32 -12.44 6.25
C TRP A 451 -14.49 -13.55 5.60
N LEU A 452 -14.42 -14.72 6.18
CA LEU A 452 -13.69 -15.86 5.62
C LEU A 452 -14.27 -16.29 4.26
N ASP A 453 -15.59 -16.31 4.12
CA ASP A 453 -16.27 -16.56 2.84
C ASP A 453 -15.96 -15.46 1.81
N HIS A 454 -15.97 -14.19 2.22
CA HIS A 454 -15.58 -13.08 1.35
C HIS A 454 -14.13 -13.20 0.93
N ARG A 455 -13.23 -13.50 1.85
CA ARG A 455 -11.79 -13.69 1.62
C ARG A 455 -11.54 -14.82 0.62
N GLN A 456 -12.18 -15.97 0.82
CA GLN A 456 -12.04 -17.14 -0.07
C GLN A 456 -12.53 -16.83 -1.49
N ARG A 457 -13.67 -16.16 -1.63
CA ARG A 457 -14.21 -15.76 -2.94
C ARG A 457 -13.34 -14.70 -3.63
N ARG A 458 -12.78 -13.79 -2.86
CA ARG A 458 -12.04 -12.64 -3.40
C ARG A 458 -10.59 -12.95 -3.75
N TRP A 459 -9.97 -13.82 -2.96
CA TRP A 459 -8.56 -14.24 -3.08
C TRP A 459 -8.42 -15.75 -2.82
N PRO A 460 -8.92 -16.62 -3.71
CA PRO A 460 -8.96 -18.08 -3.47
C PRO A 460 -7.57 -18.70 -3.30
N GLY A 461 -6.53 -18.12 -3.90
CA GLY A 461 -5.13 -18.55 -3.77
C GLY A 461 -4.31 -17.76 -2.74
N CYS A 462 -4.96 -17.05 -1.81
CA CYS A 462 -4.25 -16.21 -0.85
C CYS A 462 -3.56 -17.06 0.22
N ILE A 463 -2.23 -17.06 0.22
CA ILE A 463 -1.40 -17.75 1.23
C ILE A 463 -1.02 -16.85 2.42
N ASN A 464 -1.44 -15.59 2.42
CA ASN A 464 -1.17 -14.68 3.53
C ASN A 464 -1.79 -15.26 4.83
N PRO A 465 -0.99 -15.53 5.88
CA PRO A 465 -1.50 -16.18 7.10
C PRO A 465 -2.32 -15.24 7.98
N HIS A 466 -2.26 -13.91 7.77
CA HIS A 466 -2.97 -12.97 8.61
C HIS A 466 -4.49 -13.07 8.44
N LEU A 467 -5.21 -12.90 9.53
CA LEU A 467 -6.67 -12.91 9.54
C LEU A 467 -7.23 -11.85 8.60
N LEU A 468 -6.75 -10.61 8.73
CA LEU A 468 -7.16 -9.50 7.88
C LEU A 468 -6.20 -9.34 6.71
N VAL A 469 -6.74 -9.29 5.51
CA VAL A 469 -6.00 -9.01 4.29
C VAL A 469 -6.69 -7.92 3.47
N SER A 470 -5.91 -7.21 2.69
CA SER A 470 -6.38 -6.20 1.75
C SER A 470 -5.91 -6.55 0.34
N ARG A 471 -6.41 -5.87 -0.69
CA ARG A 471 -5.92 -6.03 -2.06
C ARG A 471 -4.39 -5.91 -2.18
N ARG A 472 -3.75 -5.13 -1.29
CA ARG A 472 -2.29 -4.92 -1.32
C ARG A 472 -1.52 -6.00 -0.58
N THR A 473 -2.13 -6.62 0.43
CA THR A 473 -1.45 -7.60 1.29
C THR A 473 -1.83 -9.04 0.97
N ALA A 474 -2.95 -9.29 0.29
CA ALA A 474 -3.35 -10.64 -0.11
C ALA A 474 -2.25 -11.40 -0.90
N PRO A 475 -1.52 -10.77 -1.85
CA PRO A 475 -0.43 -11.44 -2.57
C PRO A 475 0.93 -11.34 -1.86
N ARG A 476 0.96 -11.22 -0.53
CA ARG A 476 2.17 -11.05 0.29
C ARG A 476 1.99 -11.72 1.65
N LEU A 477 3.07 -11.89 2.43
CA LEU A 477 3.00 -12.44 3.80
C LEU A 477 2.99 -11.35 4.89
N VAL A 478 2.68 -10.12 4.54
CA VAL A 478 2.73 -8.99 5.47
C VAL A 478 1.33 -8.63 6.01
N PRO A 479 1.25 -8.10 7.23
CA PRO A 479 -0.02 -7.64 7.81
C PRO A 479 -0.55 -6.41 7.07
N VAL A 480 -1.83 -6.12 7.28
CA VAL A 480 -2.46 -4.89 6.78
C VAL A 480 -1.88 -3.64 7.42
N GLY A 481 -1.94 -2.52 6.69
CA GLY A 481 -1.43 -1.24 7.15
C GLY A 481 -2.19 -0.69 8.36
N HIS A 482 -1.57 0.24 9.08
CA HIS A 482 -2.08 0.82 10.34
C HIS A 482 -3.51 1.40 10.23
N SER A 483 -3.85 2.03 9.11
CA SER A 483 -5.16 2.65 8.91
C SER A 483 -6.23 1.71 8.35
N PHE A 484 -5.92 0.44 8.12
CA PHE A 484 -6.88 -0.54 7.60
C PHE A 484 -7.56 -1.29 8.76
N PRO A 485 -8.88 -1.55 8.69
CA PRO A 485 -9.84 -1.13 7.67
C PRO A 485 -10.56 0.20 8.01
N TRP A 486 -10.02 1.00 8.92
CA TRP A 486 -10.66 2.14 9.61
C TRP A 486 -10.85 3.41 8.75
N ARG A 487 -10.41 3.41 7.49
CA ARG A 487 -10.62 4.56 6.60
C ARG A 487 -12.09 4.69 6.18
N GLY A 488 -12.66 5.87 6.42
CA GLY A 488 -14.06 6.15 6.09
C GLY A 488 -15.08 5.67 7.11
N ILE A 489 -14.60 5.17 8.27
CA ILE A 489 -15.44 4.78 9.41
C ILE A 489 -15.45 5.93 10.41
N THR A 490 -16.60 6.18 10.99
CA THR A 490 -16.77 7.24 12.01
C THR A 490 -16.15 6.86 13.36
N LEU A 491 -16.15 5.56 13.69
CA LEU A 491 -15.59 5.05 14.93
C LEU A 491 -14.07 4.97 14.90
N ARG A 492 -13.44 5.47 15.95
CA ARG A 492 -12.01 5.27 16.20
C ARG A 492 -11.81 3.96 16.97
N PRO A 493 -10.90 3.06 16.52
CA PRO A 493 -10.68 1.77 17.19
C PRO A 493 -10.32 1.92 18.67
N GLN A 494 -9.60 2.96 19.04
CA GLN A 494 -9.24 3.21 20.43
C GLN A 494 -10.46 3.59 21.27
N ALA A 495 -11.35 4.46 20.78
CA ALA A 495 -12.57 4.84 21.48
C ALA A 495 -13.51 3.63 21.65
N LEU A 496 -13.66 2.80 20.60
CA LEU A 496 -14.44 1.57 20.67
C LEU A 496 -13.88 0.55 21.68
N ARG A 497 -12.54 0.46 21.77
CA ARG A 497 -11.87 -0.36 22.78
C ARG A 497 -12.09 0.20 24.20
N GLU A 498 -11.99 1.50 24.34
CA GLU A 498 -12.21 2.19 25.63
C GLU A 498 -13.65 2.00 26.11
N ASP A 499 -14.62 2.12 25.22
CA ASP A 499 -16.03 1.85 25.48
C ASP A 499 -16.26 0.43 26.02
N ARG A 500 -15.68 -0.59 25.37
CA ARG A 500 -15.80 -1.98 25.83
C ARG A 500 -15.18 -2.21 27.22
N ILE A 501 -14.03 -1.59 27.49
CA ILE A 501 -13.37 -1.68 28.80
C ILE A 501 -14.22 -0.97 29.85
N LEU A 502 -14.74 0.21 29.52
CA LEU A 502 -15.61 0.99 30.38
C LEU A 502 -16.87 0.19 30.78
N HIS A 503 -17.51 -0.43 29.78
CA HIS A 503 -18.67 -1.30 30.04
C HIS A 503 -18.35 -2.46 31.00
N GLU A 504 -17.20 -3.11 30.86
CA GLU A 504 -16.81 -4.21 31.75
C GLU A 504 -16.48 -3.74 33.15
N ILE A 505 -15.81 -2.59 33.32
CA ILE A 505 -15.46 -2.09 34.66
C ILE A 505 -16.70 -1.68 35.44
N HIS A 506 -17.69 -1.10 34.77
CA HIS A 506 -18.99 -0.80 35.38
C HIS A 506 -19.75 -2.08 35.72
N ALA A 507 -19.77 -3.05 34.83
CA ALA A 507 -20.45 -4.34 35.06
C ALA A 507 -19.84 -5.15 36.22
N THR A 508 -18.56 -4.94 36.53
CA THR A 508 -17.83 -5.66 37.59
C THR A 508 -17.67 -4.84 38.88
N GLY A 509 -18.25 -3.66 38.94
CA GLY A 509 -18.10 -2.76 40.10
C GLY A 509 -16.66 -2.31 40.38
N GLY A 510 -15.83 -2.23 39.35
CA GLY A 510 -14.46 -1.74 39.45
C GLY A 510 -13.38 -2.80 39.70
N ASP A 511 -13.61 -4.07 39.35
CA ASP A 511 -12.60 -5.14 39.51
C ASP A 511 -11.41 -4.94 38.55
N VAL A 512 -10.39 -4.26 39.05
CA VAL A 512 -9.15 -3.95 38.27
C VAL A 512 -8.43 -5.21 37.82
N ARG A 513 -8.38 -6.25 38.67
CA ARG A 513 -7.66 -7.50 38.33
C ARG A 513 -8.31 -8.19 37.13
N ARG A 514 -9.62 -8.30 37.16
CA ARG A 514 -10.40 -8.88 36.07
C ARG A 514 -10.21 -8.10 34.76
N ILE A 515 -10.18 -6.75 34.81
CA ILE A 515 -9.93 -5.90 33.66
C ILE A 515 -8.51 -6.12 33.09
N CYS A 516 -7.50 -6.24 33.94
CA CYS A 516 -6.13 -6.54 33.53
C CYS A 516 -6.07 -7.90 32.79
N ASP A 517 -6.68 -8.93 33.38
CA ASP A 517 -6.67 -10.28 32.82
C ASP A 517 -7.46 -10.37 31.50
N LEU A 518 -8.66 -9.76 31.44
CA LEU A 518 -9.52 -9.81 30.24
C LEU A 518 -8.95 -9.01 29.07
N PHE A 519 -8.34 -7.86 29.29
CA PHE A 519 -7.93 -6.95 28.21
C PHE A 519 -6.42 -6.75 28.08
N GLY A 520 -5.62 -7.42 28.92
CA GLY A 520 -4.17 -7.29 28.92
C GLY A 520 -3.70 -5.87 29.25
N LEU A 521 -4.34 -5.23 30.21
CA LEU A 521 -3.96 -3.90 30.70
C LEU A 521 -2.95 -4.01 31.84
N SER A 522 -2.08 -3.00 31.95
CA SER A 522 -1.35 -2.78 33.21
C SER A 522 -2.31 -2.26 34.27
N VAL A 523 -1.95 -2.45 35.56
CA VAL A 523 -2.73 -1.92 36.67
C VAL A 523 -2.93 -0.41 36.55
N GLU A 524 -1.87 0.33 36.20
CA GLU A 524 -1.93 1.78 35.96
C GLU A 524 -2.91 2.14 34.82
N GLY A 525 -2.89 1.36 33.73
CA GLY A 525 -3.83 1.52 32.60
C GLY A 525 -5.28 1.25 33.00
N ALA A 526 -5.52 0.26 33.85
CA ALA A 526 -6.85 -0.09 34.32
C ALA A 526 -7.40 0.93 35.36
N THR A 527 -6.55 1.47 36.22
CA THR A 527 -6.92 2.50 37.22
C THR A 527 -7.50 3.76 36.57
N ARG A 528 -7.11 4.07 35.34
CA ARG A 528 -7.70 5.20 34.57
C ARG A 528 -9.21 5.03 34.40
N TYR A 529 -9.67 3.81 34.19
CA TYR A 529 -11.10 3.50 34.00
C TYR A 529 -11.85 3.46 35.35
N LEU A 530 -11.15 3.09 36.44
CA LEU A 530 -11.75 3.08 37.79
C LEU A 530 -12.26 4.45 38.19
N LYS A 531 -11.54 5.50 37.83
CA LYS A 531 -11.96 6.89 38.08
C LYS A 531 -13.31 7.25 37.45
N THR A 532 -13.79 6.51 36.47
CA THR A 532 -15.12 6.72 35.88
C THR A 532 -16.23 6.14 36.74
N VAL A 533 -15.96 5.07 37.47
CA VAL A 533 -16.95 4.44 38.41
C VAL A 533 -17.19 5.34 39.62
N GLU A 534 -16.15 6.05 40.04
CA GLU A 534 -16.18 6.96 41.20
C GLU A 534 -16.71 8.36 40.83
N HIS A 535 -16.93 8.65 39.54
CA HIS A 535 -17.36 9.99 39.10
C HIS A 535 -18.85 10.19 39.37
N PRO A 536 -19.27 11.25 40.11
CA PRO A 536 -20.67 11.45 40.52
C PRO A 536 -21.65 11.54 39.37
N ASP A 537 -21.25 12.10 38.22
CA ASP A 537 -22.09 12.23 37.02
C ASP A 537 -22.25 10.92 36.22
N LEU A 538 -21.49 9.87 36.57
CA LEU A 538 -21.52 8.56 35.91
C LEU A 538 -22.07 7.45 36.81
N THR A 539 -22.35 7.75 38.08
CA THR A 539 -23.16 6.90 38.95
C THR A 539 -24.59 6.96 38.42
N VAL A 540 -24.98 5.89 37.71
CA VAL A 540 -26.35 5.72 37.24
C VAL A 540 -27.27 5.83 38.48
N GLU A 541 -28.26 6.72 38.40
CA GLU A 541 -29.42 6.70 39.26
C GLU A 541 -30.16 5.36 39.18
N GLY A 542 -29.67 4.36 39.86
CA GLY A 542 -30.13 2.99 39.84
C GLY A 542 -30.54 2.47 41.20
N GLU A 543 -30.83 3.37 42.17
CA GLU A 543 -31.41 3.05 43.47
C GLU A 543 -32.53 4.02 43.85
N ARG A 544 -33.64 3.97 43.11
CA ARG A 544 -34.96 4.37 43.62
C ARG A 544 -36.01 3.43 43.07
N VAL A 545 -36.01 2.19 43.57
CA VAL A 545 -37.22 1.40 43.63
C VAL A 545 -37.23 0.78 45.02
N THR A 546 -37.90 1.45 45.92
CA THR A 546 -38.48 0.89 47.13
C THR A 546 -39.74 0.12 46.74
#